data_4370c62e26bc2ce0736da63600fc7f6f
#
_entry.id   4370c62e26bc2ce0736da63600fc7f6f
#
_cell.length_a   1.000
_cell.length_b   1.000
_cell.length_c   1.000
_cell.angle_alpha   90.00
_cell.angle_beta   90.00
_cell.angle_gamma   90.00
#
_symmetry.space_group_name_H-M   'P 1'
#
loop_
_entity.id
_entity.type
_entity.pdbx_description
1 polymer ?
#
loop_
_entity_poly.entity_id
_entity_poly.type
_entity_poly.pdbx_seq_one_letter_code
_entity_poly.pdbx_strand_id
1 'polypeptide(L)'
;MNVIAKSVAVGLLAMAAGSAWASDGTIEFTGEITTSTCEFANGDTVNVELGHYSNTQFKTVGDKSPTTPFTIPLTNCPTEAWKHVDGSESKSFQLWLETRNGGTTGANNDLVAVTGSATPATGVGIRIDRASDGAQLALNKQNDTPVTFDITGEQTDVNLQAYYVSTVESSAITAGEANASVDVTIDYR
;
A
#
# COMPACT_ATOMS: atom_id res chain seq x y z
N MET A 1 -5.00 -75.43 -69.77
CA MET A 1 -4.62 -74.03 -70.14
C MET A 1 -5.23 -73.15 -69.07
N ASN A 2 -4.35 -72.53 -68.31
CA ASN A 2 -4.63 -71.96 -67.03
C ASN A 2 -5.04 -70.46 -67.12
N VAL A 3 -6.13 -70.12 -66.51
CA VAL A 3 -6.51 -68.75 -66.36
C VAL A 3 -6.40 -68.41 -64.84
N ILE A 4 -5.48 -67.59 -64.53
CA ILE A 4 -5.19 -67.13 -63.15
C ILE A 4 -6.13 -65.93 -62.86
N ALA A 5 -7.00 -66.11 -61.86
CA ALA A 5 -7.81 -65.03 -61.33
C ALA A 5 -7.01 -64.16 -60.40
N LYS A 6 -6.81 -62.89 -60.65
CA LYS A 6 -6.22 -61.93 -59.77
C LYS A 6 -7.31 -61.23 -58.91
N SER A 7 -7.36 -61.52 -57.64
CA SER A 7 -8.21 -60.87 -56.68
C SER A 7 -7.56 -59.53 -56.24
N VAL A 8 -8.20 -58.42 -56.51
CA VAL A 8 -7.80 -57.10 -56.01
C VAL A 8 -8.55 -56.85 -54.69
N ALA A 9 -7.80 -56.88 -53.61
CA ALA A 9 -8.30 -56.46 -52.29
C ALA A 9 -8.21 -54.94 -52.19
N VAL A 10 -9.32 -54.27 -52.18
CA VAL A 10 -9.42 -52.82 -51.89
C VAL A 10 -9.50 -52.65 -50.38
N GLY A 11 -8.38 -52.25 -49.76
CA GLY A 11 -8.35 -51.89 -48.36
C GLY A 11 -8.93 -50.46 -48.15
N LEU A 12 -10.04 -50.34 -47.48
CA LEU A 12 -10.54 -49.06 -46.97
C LEU A 12 -9.68 -48.63 -45.76
N LEU A 13 -8.78 -47.66 -45.95
CA LEU A 13 -8.24 -46.89 -44.82
C LEU A 13 -9.28 -45.91 -44.29
N ALA A 14 -9.89 -46.26 -43.19
CA ALA A 14 -10.68 -45.30 -42.41
C ALA A 14 -9.69 -44.35 -41.70
N MET A 15 -9.53 -43.13 -42.24
CA MET A 15 -8.85 -42.04 -41.53
C MET A 15 -9.74 -41.57 -40.38
N ALA A 16 -9.41 -41.98 -39.16
CA ALA A 16 -9.94 -41.38 -37.94
C ALA A 16 -9.34 -39.97 -37.82
N ALA A 17 -10.08 -38.95 -38.28
CA ALA A 17 -9.77 -37.57 -38.01
C ALA A 17 -10.06 -37.32 -36.52
N GLY A 18 -9.07 -37.54 -35.68
CA GLY A 18 -9.09 -37.11 -34.28
C GLY A 18 -9.08 -35.58 -34.29
N SER A 19 -10.17 -34.96 -33.84
CA SER A 19 -10.19 -33.53 -33.55
C SER A 19 -9.16 -33.25 -32.46
N ALA A 20 -7.98 -32.77 -32.87
CA ALA A 20 -7.00 -32.24 -31.93
C ALA A 20 -7.59 -30.96 -31.34
N TRP A 21 -8.02 -31.01 -30.10
CA TRP A 21 -8.38 -29.82 -29.31
C TRP A 21 -7.07 -29.11 -28.98
N ALA A 22 -6.72 -28.11 -29.81
CA ALA A 22 -5.61 -27.24 -29.47
C ALA A 22 -6.08 -26.25 -28.39
N SER A 23 -5.37 -26.19 -27.29
CA SER A 23 -5.54 -25.12 -26.31
C SER A 23 -4.91 -23.86 -26.88
N ASP A 24 -5.66 -22.78 -26.96
CA ASP A 24 -5.19 -21.50 -27.52
C ASP A 24 -4.24 -20.77 -26.57
N GLY A 25 -4.17 -21.19 -25.28
CA GLY A 25 -3.28 -20.60 -24.29
C GLY A 25 -3.46 -21.19 -22.89
N THR A 26 -2.55 -20.84 -22.02
CA THR A 26 -2.55 -21.23 -20.60
C THR A 26 -2.53 -19.96 -19.75
N ILE A 27 -3.35 -19.89 -18.72
CA ILE A 27 -3.30 -18.86 -17.69
C ILE A 27 -2.75 -19.53 -16.43
N GLU A 28 -1.62 -19.05 -15.95
CA GLU A 28 -1.01 -19.53 -14.73
C GLU A 28 -1.38 -18.59 -13.59
N PHE A 29 -1.94 -19.14 -12.53
CA PHE A 29 -2.20 -18.43 -11.29
C PHE A 29 -1.13 -18.86 -10.28
N THR A 30 -0.38 -17.89 -9.77
CA THR A 30 0.61 -18.09 -8.71
C THR A 30 0.18 -17.27 -7.50
N GLY A 31 0.28 -17.83 -6.32
CA GLY A 31 -0.08 -17.17 -5.07
C GLY A 31 0.28 -18.04 -3.90
N GLU A 32 0.43 -17.44 -2.74
CA GLU A 32 0.68 -18.10 -1.48
C GLU A 32 -0.36 -17.68 -0.45
N ILE A 33 -0.73 -18.59 0.43
CA ILE A 33 -1.59 -18.30 1.57
C ILE A 33 -0.72 -18.38 2.82
N THR A 34 -0.50 -17.23 3.47
CA THR A 34 0.25 -17.17 4.73
C THR A 34 -0.66 -17.51 5.91
N THR A 35 -0.09 -18.08 6.95
CA THR A 35 -0.81 -18.48 8.16
C THR A 35 -0.95 -17.36 9.19
N SER A 36 -0.18 -16.28 9.06
CA SER A 36 -0.22 -15.13 9.98
C SER A 36 -0.01 -13.83 9.22
N THR A 37 -0.59 -12.77 9.74
CA THR A 37 -0.39 -11.38 9.32
C THR A 37 -0.04 -10.58 10.55
N CYS A 38 0.78 -9.53 10.41
CA CYS A 38 1.04 -8.63 11.53
C CYS A 38 -0.25 -8.01 12.04
N GLU A 39 -0.36 -7.89 13.34
CA GLU A 39 -1.47 -7.27 14.06
C GLU A 39 -0.93 -6.09 14.88
N PHE A 40 -1.77 -5.10 15.18
CA PHE A 40 -1.41 -4.02 16.09
C PHE A 40 -1.26 -4.59 17.51
N ALA A 41 -0.10 -4.39 18.14
CA ALA A 41 0.20 -5.00 19.45
C ALA A 41 -0.60 -4.40 20.62
N ASN A 42 -0.97 -3.12 20.53
CA ASN A 42 -1.59 -2.37 21.64
C ASN A 42 -3.02 -1.89 21.31
N GLY A 43 -3.77 -2.66 20.54
CA GLY A 43 -5.11 -2.27 20.04
C GLY A 43 -5.01 -1.49 18.74
N ASP A 44 -6.16 -1.21 18.11
CA ASP A 44 -6.28 -0.76 16.73
C ASP A 44 -6.03 0.74 16.54
N THR A 45 -5.55 1.47 17.56
CA THR A 45 -5.38 2.93 17.49
C THR A 45 -4.05 3.36 18.08
N VAL A 46 -3.30 4.15 17.31
CA VAL A 46 -2.11 4.86 17.76
C VAL A 46 -2.45 6.34 17.84
N ASN A 47 -2.30 6.93 19.03
CA ASN A 47 -2.52 8.36 19.24
C ASN A 47 -1.19 9.12 19.11
N VAL A 48 -1.18 10.15 18.27
CA VAL A 48 0.01 10.98 18.00
C VAL A 48 -0.33 12.43 18.30
N GLU A 49 0.35 13.03 19.27
CA GLU A 49 0.19 14.44 19.62
C GLU A 49 1.22 15.27 18.88
N LEU A 50 0.79 15.99 17.85
CA LEU A 50 1.68 16.84 17.04
C LEU A 50 2.07 18.14 17.71
N GLY A 51 1.37 18.55 18.77
CA GLY A 51 1.63 19.77 19.51
C GLY A 51 0.86 21.00 18.98
N HIS A 52 1.18 22.17 19.54
CA HIS A 52 0.52 23.45 19.25
C HIS A 52 1.53 24.42 18.62
N TYR A 53 1.18 24.97 17.48
CA TYR A 53 2.04 25.86 16.71
C TYR A 53 1.33 27.15 16.33
N SER A 54 2.04 28.27 16.36
CA SER A 54 1.54 29.53 15.87
C SER A 54 1.56 29.54 14.32
N ASN A 55 0.53 30.13 13.69
CA ASN A 55 0.53 30.34 12.25
C ASN A 55 1.76 31.16 11.78
N THR A 56 2.33 32.00 12.62
CA THR A 56 3.53 32.80 12.31
C THR A 56 4.79 31.97 12.11
N GLN A 57 4.79 30.70 12.48
CA GLN A 57 5.90 29.77 12.23
C GLN A 57 5.91 29.29 10.77
N PHE A 58 4.77 29.31 10.11
CA PHE A 58 4.61 28.91 8.71
C PHE A 58 4.61 30.15 7.80
N LYS A 59 5.79 30.66 7.43
CA LYS A 59 5.93 31.92 6.69
C LYS A 59 5.54 31.76 5.23
N THR A 60 5.89 30.64 4.63
CA THR A 60 5.67 30.34 3.21
C THR A 60 5.00 28.99 3.03
N VAL A 61 4.41 28.78 1.86
CA VAL A 61 3.85 27.48 1.47
C VAL A 61 4.95 26.42 1.52
N GLY A 62 4.66 25.29 2.16
CA GLY A 62 5.59 24.18 2.37
C GLY A 62 6.42 24.25 3.64
N ASP A 63 6.29 25.32 4.45
CA ASP A 63 6.94 25.36 5.76
C ASP A 63 6.38 24.27 6.69
N LYS A 64 7.26 23.74 7.54
CA LYS A 64 7.01 22.57 8.35
C LYS A 64 7.07 22.89 9.84
N SER A 65 6.23 22.24 10.63
CA SER A 65 6.43 22.19 12.08
C SER A 65 7.62 21.26 12.42
N PRO A 66 8.11 21.26 13.67
CA PRO A 66 8.93 20.17 14.16
C PRO A 66 8.28 18.82 13.94
N THR A 67 9.10 17.80 13.66
CA THR A 67 8.64 16.43 13.46
C THR A 67 8.34 15.76 14.78
N THR A 68 7.26 15.00 14.84
CA THR A 68 6.89 14.15 15.98
C THR A 68 7.10 12.70 15.58
N PRO A 69 8.09 12.00 16.15
CA PRO A 69 8.27 10.57 15.90
C PRO A 69 7.19 9.76 16.63
N PHE A 70 6.75 8.68 16.01
CA PHE A 70 5.86 7.70 16.61
C PHE A 70 6.10 6.31 16.03
N THR A 71 5.61 5.28 16.72
CA THR A 71 5.80 3.89 16.34
C THR A 71 4.44 3.18 16.28
N ILE A 72 4.24 2.38 15.25
CA ILE A 72 3.17 1.39 15.21
C ILE A 72 3.79 0.05 15.61
N PRO A 73 3.55 -0.43 16.83
CA PRO A 73 4.06 -1.73 17.26
C PRO A 73 3.18 -2.84 16.67
N LEU A 74 3.82 -3.75 15.95
CA LEU A 74 3.18 -4.91 15.35
C LEU A 74 3.59 -6.19 16.08
N THR A 75 2.68 -7.16 16.12
CA THR A 75 2.90 -8.49 16.68
C THR A 75 2.34 -9.57 15.76
N ASN A 76 2.64 -10.83 16.06
CA ASN A 76 2.23 -12.00 15.26
C ASN A 76 2.68 -11.92 13.79
N CYS A 77 3.74 -11.14 13.52
CA CYS A 77 4.27 -11.03 12.16
C CYS A 77 4.86 -12.36 11.67
N PRO A 78 4.70 -12.70 10.38
CA PRO A 78 5.32 -13.89 9.79
C PRO A 78 6.84 -13.80 9.87
N THR A 79 7.51 -14.89 10.25
CA THR A 79 8.97 -14.94 10.39
C THR A 79 9.67 -15.57 9.20
N GLU A 80 8.92 -16.25 8.34
CA GLU A 80 9.43 -16.86 7.11
C GLU A 80 9.31 -15.87 5.94
N ALA A 81 10.26 -15.94 5.00
CA ALA A 81 10.17 -15.17 3.76
C ALA A 81 9.12 -15.78 2.82
N TRP A 82 8.48 -14.93 2.04
CA TRP A 82 7.55 -15.34 1.00
C TRP A 82 7.90 -14.70 -0.34
N LYS A 83 7.35 -15.26 -1.39
CA LYS A 83 7.56 -14.76 -2.75
C LYS A 83 6.56 -13.66 -3.08
N HIS A 84 7.08 -12.49 -3.40
CA HIS A 84 6.29 -11.34 -3.84
C HIS A 84 5.86 -11.46 -5.31
N VAL A 85 4.92 -10.61 -5.72
CA VAL A 85 4.40 -10.59 -7.10
C VAL A 85 5.49 -10.32 -8.13
N ASP A 86 6.51 -9.56 -7.78
CA ASP A 86 7.69 -9.27 -8.62
C ASP A 86 8.69 -10.43 -8.72
N GLY A 87 8.43 -11.53 -7.99
CA GLY A 87 9.27 -12.71 -7.94
C GLY A 87 10.41 -12.66 -6.93
N SER A 88 10.57 -11.54 -6.20
CA SER A 88 11.53 -11.46 -5.10
C SER A 88 11.03 -12.24 -3.88
N GLU A 89 11.96 -12.64 -3.01
CA GLU A 89 11.65 -13.29 -1.74
C GLU A 89 12.15 -12.42 -0.60
N SER A 90 11.26 -11.99 0.26
CA SER A 90 11.61 -11.23 1.46
C SER A 90 10.54 -11.36 2.54
N LYS A 91 10.84 -10.83 3.72
CA LYS A 91 9.90 -10.64 4.81
C LYS A 91 9.59 -9.15 4.90
N SER A 92 8.78 -8.66 3.99
CA SER A 92 8.43 -7.23 3.95
C SER A 92 6.98 -7.04 3.59
N PHE A 93 6.43 -5.91 3.98
CA PHE A 93 5.07 -5.48 3.64
C PHE A 93 5.07 -4.01 3.20
N GLN A 94 4.02 -3.64 2.51
CA GLN A 94 3.76 -2.26 2.15
C GLN A 94 2.74 -1.66 3.12
N LEU A 95 2.93 -0.41 3.51
CA LEU A 95 2.01 0.32 4.36
C LEU A 95 1.24 1.34 3.53
N TRP A 96 -0.09 1.26 3.61
CA TRP A 96 -1.00 2.20 2.98
C TRP A 96 -1.78 2.97 4.03
N LEU A 97 -1.98 4.26 3.77
CA LEU A 97 -2.80 5.12 4.60
C LEU A 97 -4.03 5.59 3.82
N GLU A 98 -5.19 5.51 4.45
CA GLU A 98 -6.43 6.05 3.90
C GLU A 98 -6.99 7.11 4.85
N THR A 99 -7.34 8.28 4.30
CA THR A 99 -7.91 9.35 5.11
C THR A 99 -9.32 8.99 5.53
N ARG A 100 -9.60 8.97 6.83
CA ARG A 100 -10.92 8.62 7.36
C ARG A 100 -11.91 9.77 7.24
N ASN A 101 -11.45 10.99 7.52
CA ASN A 101 -12.26 12.21 7.47
C ASN A 101 -11.43 13.33 6.83
N GLY A 102 -12.08 14.22 6.09
CA GLY A 102 -11.45 15.43 5.54
C GLY A 102 -10.67 15.25 4.23
N GLY A 103 -10.37 14.02 3.81
CA GLY A 103 -9.64 13.78 2.55
C GLY A 103 -8.17 14.19 2.60
N THR A 104 -7.63 14.56 1.44
CA THR A 104 -6.25 15.04 1.27
C THR A 104 -6.20 16.53 0.93
N THR A 105 -5.06 17.15 1.15
CA THR A 105 -4.78 18.56 0.83
C THR A 105 -3.34 18.72 0.31
N GLY A 106 -2.94 19.96 0.03
CA GLY A 106 -1.64 20.25 -0.58
C GLY A 106 -1.70 20.24 -2.10
N ALA A 107 -0.64 20.72 -2.75
CA ALA A 107 -0.59 20.89 -4.20
C ALA A 107 -0.71 19.54 -4.96
N ASN A 108 -0.25 18.47 -4.34
CA ASN A 108 -0.24 17.12 -4.92
C ASN A 108 -1.25 16.18 -4.24
N ASN A 109 -2.13 16.67 -3.36
CA ASN A 109 -3.00 15.86 -2.51
C ASN A 109 -2.22 14.82 -1.66
N ASP A 110 -1.05 15.21 -1.22
CA ASP A 110 -0.08 14.38 -0.51
C ASP A 110 -0.04 14.60 1.00
N LEU A 111 -0.92 15.45 1.50
CA LEU A 111 -1.09 15.74 2.93
C LEU A 111 -2.48 15.30 3.39
N VAL A 112 -2.56 14.79 4.62
CA VAL A 112 -3.85 14.53 5.28
C VAL A 112 -4.48 15.87 5.62
N ALA A 113 -5.71 16.11 5.16
CA ALA A 113 -6.44 17.33 5.51
C ALA A 113 -6.81 17.31 7.00
N VAL A 114 -6.59 18.44 7.67
CA VAL A 114 -6.95 18.59 9.07
C VAL A 114 -8.44 18.85 9.23
N THR A 115 -9.00 18.36 10.31
CA THR A 115 -10.40 18.52 10.70
C THR A 115 -10.49 19.01 12.14
N GLY A 116 -11.63 19.56 12.51
CA GLY A 116 -11.90 19.99 13.88
C GLY A 116 -13.38 19.80 14.20
N SER A 117 -13.71 19.76 15.49
CA SER A 117 -15.10 19.55 15.92
C SER A 117 -15.98 20.77 15.71
N ALA A 118 -15.45 21.97 15.93
CA ALA A 118 -16.20 23.21 15.83
C ALA A 118 -15.55 24.24 14.89
N THR A 119 -14.26 24.49 15.08
CA THR A 119 -13.47 25.46 14.29
C THR A 119 -12.17 24.78 13.84
N PRO A 120 -12.19 24.09 12.69
CA PRO A 120 -10.95 23.51 12.18
C PRO A 120 -9.97 24.59 11.75
N ALA A 121 -8.69 24.34 11.94
CA ALA A 121 -7.63 25.11 11.30
C ALA A 121 -7.74 24.97 9.78
N THR A 122 -7.30 25.99 9.05
CA THR A 122 -7.18 25.92 7.59
C THR A 122 -5.79 26.33 7.13
N GLY A 123 -5.42 25.90 5.93
CA GLY A 123 -4.12 26.26 5.34
C GLY A 123 -2.96 25.42 5.81
N VAL A 124 -3.21 24.31 6.49
CA VAL A 124 -2.23 23.31 6.87
C VAL A 124 -2.74 21.89 6.59
N GLY A 125 -1.81 20.96 6.42
CA GLY A 125 -2.10 19.54 6.33
C GLY A 125 -1.04 18.75 7.11
N ILE A 126 -1.27 17.47 7.34
CA ILE A 126 -0.35 16.59 8.05
C ILE A 126 0.38 15.72 7.03
N ARG A 127 1.69 15.71 7.10
CA ARG A 127 2.56 14.81 6.38
C ARG A 127 3.01 13.67 7.30
N ILE A 128 3.06 12.47 6.75
CA ILE A 128 3.52 11.26 7.44
C ILE A 128 4.62 10.63 6.61
N ASP A 129 5.80 10.47 7.21
CA ASP A 129 6.98 9.91 6.57
C ASP A 129 7.51 8.72 7.37
N ARG A 130 8.23 7.81 6.70
CA ARG A 130 9.07 6.82 7.36
C ARG A 130 10.22 7.53 8.07
N ALA A 131 10.45 7.21 9.35
CA ALA A 131 11.42 7.94 10.18
C ALA A 131 12.87 7.74 9.71
N SER A 132 13.21 6.61 9.09
CA SER A 132 14.59 6.25 8.75
C SER A 132 15.18 7.07 7.60
N ASP A 133 14.37 7.45 6.62
CA ASP A 133 14.81 8.09 5.38
C ASP A 133 13.91 9.25 4.91
N GLY A 134 12.82 9.51 5.62
CA GLY A 134 11.85 10.55 5.26
C GLY A 134 11.02 10.22 4.03
N ALA A 135 10.95 8.94 3.63
CA ALA A 135 10.07 8.51 2.55
C ALA A 135 8.62 8.75 2.95
N GLN A 136 7.90 9.53 2.15
CA GLN A 136 6.50 9.86 2.41
C GLN A 136 5.61 8.63 2.22
N LEU A 137 4.71 8.38 3.17
CA LEU A 137 3.70 7.35 3.04
C LEU A 137 2.61 7.79 2.07
N ALA A 138 2.25 6.89 1.17
CA ALA A 138 1.19 7.10 0.20
C ALA A 138 -0.18 7.20 0.88
N LEU A 139 -0.98 8.17 0.44
CA LEU A 139 -2.36 8.39 0.89
C LEU A 139 -3.35 7.91 -0.16
N ASN A 140 -4.41 7.21 0.26
CA ASN A 140 -5.56 6.81 -0.55
C ASN A 140 -5.18 6.03 -1.83
N LYS A 141 -4.04 5.33 -1.84
CA LYS A 141 -3.52 4.57 -2.99
C LYS A 141 -3.40 5.39 -4.29
N GLN A 142 -3.25 6.70 -4.16
CA GLN A 142 -3.11 7.59 -5.31
C GLN A 142 -1.64 7.79 -5.67
N ASN A 143 -1.30 7.47 -6.92
CA ASN A 143 -0.09 7.85 -7.67
C ASN A 143 1.28 7.54 -7.04
N ASP A 144 1.34 6.83 -5.91
CA ASP A 144 2.55 6.72 -5.14
C ASP A 144 3.08 5.30 -5.12
N THR A 145 4.40 5.20 -5.13
CA THR A 145 5.06 3.95 -4.82
C THR A 145 4.92 3.69 -3.34
N PRO A 146 4.31 2.57 -2.93
CA PRO A 146 4.14 2.27 -1.52
C PRO A 146 5.49 2.14 -0.82
N VAL A 147 5.54 2.60 0.43
CA VAL A 147 6.73 2.46 1.26
C VAL A 147 6.75 1.05 1.85
N THR A 148 7.84 0.34 1.60
CA THR A 148 8.05 -1.03 2.08
C THR A 148 8.75 -1.03 3.43
N PHE A 149 8.32 -1.91 4.32
CA PHE A 149 8.89 -2.14 5.66
C PHE A 149 9.29 -3.60 5.80
N ASP A 150 10.48 -3.83 6.34
CA ASP A 150 10.96 -5.17 6.62
C ASP A 150 10.40 -5.70 7.95
N ILE A 151 10.02 -6.98 7.96
CA ILE A 151 9.65 -7.68 9.18
C ILE A 151 10.94 -8.14 9.86
N THR A 152 11.21 -7.56 11.03
CA THR A 152 12.42 -7.86 11.80
C THR A 152 12.27 -9.10 12.70
N GLY A 153 11.05 -9.51 12.98
CA GLY A 153 10.70 -10.67 13.80
C GLY A 153 9.21 -10.75 14.05
N GLU A 154 8.77 -11.67 14.90
CA GLU A 154 7.38 -11.82 15.33
C GLU A 154 6.81 -10.51 15.89
N GLN A 155 7.66 -9.71 16.52
CA GLN A 155 7.37 -8.32 16.90
C GLN A 155 8.16 -7.41 15.97
N THR A 156 7.50 -6.46 15.35
CA THR A 156 8.10 -5.53 14.40
C THR A 156 7.56 -4.12 14.64
N ASP A 157 8.46 -3.16 14.78
CA ASP A 157 8.13 -1.76 14.98
C ASP A 157 8.20 -0.98 13.67
N VAL A 158 7.09 -0.35 13.30
CA VAL A 158 7.04 0.59 12.19
C VAL A 158 7.29 1.99 12.71
N ASN A 159 8.49 2.52 12.48
CA ASN A 159 8.91 3.83 12.95
C ASN A 159 8.57 4.91 11.92
N LEU A 160 7.71 5.83 12.30
CA LEU A 160 7.19 6.91 11.49
C LEU A 160 7.44 8.26 12.16
N GLN A 161 7.25 9.32 11.38
CA GLN A 161 7.21 10.70 11.88
C GLN A 161 6.10 11.47 11.20
N ALA A 162 5.47 12.38 11.93
CA ALA A 162 4.42 13.23 11.38
C ALA A 162 4.67 14.68 11.76
N TYR A 163 4.18 15.60 10.93
CA TYR A 163 4.30 17.04 11.14
C TYR A 163 3.30 17.81 10.28
N TYR A 164 3.00 19.05 10.69
CA TYR A 164 2.22 19.97 9.88
C TYR A 164 3.03 20.57 8.75
N VAL A 165 2.37 20.76 7.62
CA VAL A 165 2.92 21.48 6.44
C VAL A 165 1.93 22.54 6.03
N SER A 166 2.39 23.78 5.83
CA SER A 166 1.53 24.86 5.34
C SER A 166 1.20 24.67 3.85
N THR A 167 -0.04 24.87 3.51
CA THR A 167 -0.56 24.83 2.14
C THR A 167 -0.83 26.23 1.57
N VAL A 168 -0.74 27.23 2.44
CA VAL A 168 -0.95 28.66 2.10
C VAL A 168 0.06 29.51 2.86
N GLU A 169 0.15 30.79 2.52
CA GLU A 169 0.94 31.79 3.26
C GLU A 169 0.39 32.02 4.68
N SER A 170 1.25 32.42 5.61
CA SER A 170 0.93 32.61 7.04
C SER A 170 -0.34 33.44 7.30
N SER A 171 -0.55 34.48 6.53
CA SER A 171 -1.71 35.38 6.67
C SER A 171 -3.05 34.72 6.30
N ALA A 172 -3.01 33.64 5.55
CA ALA A 172 -4.19 32.88 5.15
C ALA A 172 -4.44 31.63 6.02
N ILE A 173 -3.52 31.31 6.94
CA ILE A 173 -3.70 30.20 7.90
C ILE A 173 -4.63 30.68 9.00
N THR A 174 -5.74 29.96 9.21
CA THR A 174 -6.65 30.23 10.34
C THR A 174 -6.33 29.30 11.51
N ALA A 175 -6.36 29.87 12.71
CA ALA A 175 -6.20 29.08 13.94
C ALA A 175 -7.45 28.22 14.19
N GLY A 176 -7.24 27.04 14.74
CA GLY A 176 -8.30 26.10 15.07
C GLY A 176 -7.77 24.74 15.44
N GLU A 177 -8.66 23.79 15.62
CA GLU A 177 -8.28 22.39 15.80
C GLU A 177 -7.67 21.83 14.50
N ALA A 178 -6.56 21.12 14.62
CA ALA A 178 -5.82 20.56 13.49
C ALA A 178 -5.67 19.04 13.65
N ASN A 179 -6.79 18.36 13.89
CA ASN A 179 -6.86 16.93 14.08
C ASN A 179 -7.01 16.21 12.74
N ALA A 180 -6.58 14.96 12.67
CA ALA A 180 -6.85 14.07 11.54
C ALA A 180 -6.87 12.62 12.00
N SER A 181 -7.47 11.76 11.18
CA SER A 181 -7.44 10.31 11.36
C SER A 181 -7.18 9.64 10.03
N VAL A 182 -6.33 8.64 10.05
CA VAL A 182 -6.03 7.79 8.90
C VAL A 182 -6.23 6.34 9.29
N ASP A 183 -6.73 5.54 8.36
CA ASP A 183 -6.76 4.09 8.48
C ASP A 183 -5.47 3.53 7.88
N VAL A 184 -4.93 2.50 8.52
CA VAL A 184 -3.69 1.84 8.12
C VAL A 184 -4.01 0.48 7.55
N THR A 185 -3.50 0.19 6.36
CA THR A 185 -3.59 -1.14 5.74
C THR A 185 -2.19 -1.70 5.53
N ILE A 186 -1.96 -2.91 5.99
CA ILE A 186 -0.73 -3.68 5.76
C ILE A 186 -0.97 -4.60 4.57
N ASP A 187 -0.13 -4.50 3.53
CA ASP A 187 -0.23 -5.28 2.29
C ASP A 187 1.05 -6.10 2.09
N TYR A 188 0.90 -7.39 1.90
CA TYR A 188 1.99 -8.38 1.81
C TYR A 188 2.35 -8.79 0.37
N ARG A 189 2.06 -7.96 -0.63
CA ARG A 189 2.33 -8.24 -2.04
C ARG A 189 3.79 -8.22 -2.42
#